data_11b4dd9af3a15bd62738e8aa26d05d13
#
_entry.id   11b4dd9af3a15bd62738e8aa26d05d13
#
_cell.length_a   1.000
_cell.length_b   1.000
_cell.length_c   1.000
_cell.angle_alpha   90.00
_cell.angle_beta   90.00
_cell.angle_gamma   90.00
#
_symmetry.space_group_name_H-M   'P 1'
#
loop_
_entity.id
_entity.type
_entity.pdbx_description
1 polymer ?
#
loop_
_entity_poly.entity_id
_entity_poly.type
_entity_poly.pdbx_seq_one_letter_code
_entity_poly.pdbx_strand_id
1 'polypeptide(L)' 'MKELTYIYWPDCAKCHTARPRVEKWCEKNWYNFVAMQYADSWLEISSIPTAILDNWWEPEILDFDGIVALIANSHNDDNW' A
#
# COMPACT_ATOMS: atom_id res chain seq x y z
N MET A 1 3.48 16.63 1.30
CA MET A 1 2.29 15.83 1.58
C MET A 1 2.60 14.35 1.42
N LYS A 2 2.21 13.56 2.37
CA LYS A 2 2.49 12.13 2.33
C LYS A 2 1.41 11.39 1.55
N GLU A 3 1.82 10.51 0.68
CA GLU A 3 0.90 9.78 -0.17
C GLU A 3 1.33 8.33 -0.27
N LEU A 4 0.36 7.43 -0.23
CA LEU A 4 0.61 6.02 -0.49
C LEU A 4 -0.16 5.63 -1.74
N THR A 5 0.56 5.18 -2.76
CA THR A 5 -0.05 4.68 -3.98
C THR A 5 -0.11 3.16 -3.91
N TYR A 6 -1.32 2.63 -3.91
CA TYR A 6 -1.55 1.20 -3.82
C TYR A 6 -1.82 0.65 -5.21
N ILE A 7 -0.90 -0.16 -5.70
CA ILE A 7 -1.00 -0.72 -7.04
C ILE A 7 -1.53 -2.13 -6.95
N TYR A 8 -2.64 -2.38 -7.62
CA TYR A 8 -3.38 -3.61 -7.50
C TYR A 8 -3.82 -4.13 -8.86
N TRP A 9 -4.26 -5.36 -8.86
CA TRP A 9 -4.84 -6.02 -10.02
C TRP A 9 -6.27 -6.43 -9.66
N PRO A 10 -7.26 -6.22 -10.54
CA PRO A 10 -8.66 -6.51 -10.20
C PRO A 10 -8.92 -7.96 -9.78
N ASP A 11 -8.17 -8.90 -10.35
CA ASP A 11 -8.36 -10.32 -10.05
C ASP A 11 -7.46 -10.84 -8.93
N CYS A 12 -6.80 -9.96 -8.22
CA CYS A 12 -5.84 -10.35 -7.20
C CYS A 12 -6.52 -10.44 -5.83
N ALA A 13 -6.62 -11.64 -5.30
CA ALA A 13 -7.22 -11.84 -3.99
C ALA A 13 -6.43 -11.13 -2.89
N LYS A 14 -5.09 -11.20 -2.96
CA LYS A 14 -4.23 -10.52 -1.99
C LYS A 14 -4.45 -9.01 -2.00
N CYS A 15 -4.64 -8.45 -3.18
CA CYS A 15 -4.88 -7.02 -3.33
C CYS A 15 -6.17 -6.62 -2.64
N HIS A 16 -7.22 -7.40 -2.80
CA HIS A 16 -8.51 -7.09 -2.19
C HIS A 16 -8.47 -7.27 -0.68
N THR A 17 -7.74 -8.27 -0.22
CA THR A 17 -7.63 -8.53 1.21
C THR A 17 -6.82 -7.45 1.92
N ALA A 18 -5.73 -7.01 1.31
CA ALA A 18 -4.84 -6.03 1.93
C ALA A 18 -5.37 -4.60 1.87
N ARG A 19 -6.16 -4.29 0.87
CA ARG A 19 -6.61 -2.92 0.62
C ARG A 19 -7.26 -2.24 1.83
N PRO A 20 -8.27 -2.82 2.47
CA PRO A 20 -8.90 -2.13 3.61
C PRO A 20 -7.91 -1.85 4.74
N ARG A 21 -6.96 -2.75 4.93
CA ARG A 21 -5.97 -2.59 5.98
C ARG A 21 -4.98 -1.48 5.65
N VAL A 22 -4.59 -1.39 4.39
CA VAL A 22 -3.71 -0.32 3.93
C VAL A 22 -4.42 1.03 4.03
N GLU A 23 -5.69 1.09 3.65
CA GLU A 23 -6.48 2.31 3.77
C GLU A 23 -6.54 2.78 5.22
N LYS A 24 -6.76 1.86 6.13
CA LYS A 24 -6.83 2.19 7.55
C LYS A 24 -5.48 2.67 8.06
N TRP A 25 -4.41 2.03 7.62
CA TRP A 25 -3.07 2.47 8.00
C TRP A 25 -2.81 3.90 7.53
N CYS A 26 -3.22 4.23 6.31
CA CYS A 26 -3.06 5.57 5.76
C CYS A 26 -3.84 6.59 6.58
N GLU A 27 -5.05 6.24 6.95
CA GLU A 27 -5.89 7.12 7.76
C GLU A 27 -5.25 7.42 9.10
N LYS A 28 -4.67 6.41 9.73
CA LYS A 28 -4.03 6.57 11.03
C LYS A 28 -2.73 7.36 10.96
N ASN A 29 -2.02 7.28 9.85
CA ASN A 29 -0.69 7.86 9.73
C ASN A 29 -0.67 9.11 8.85
N TRP A 30 -1.84 9.64 8.52
CA TRP A 30 -1.96 10.88 7.78
C TRP A 30 -1.40 10.80 6.36
N TYR A 31 -1.50 9.64 5.75
CA TYR A 31 -1.17 9.46 4.35
C TYR A 31 -2.41 9.56 3.50
N ASN A 32 -2.28 10.18 2.34
CA ASN A 32 -3.33 10.18 1.34
C ASN A 32 -3.29 8.85 0.59
N PHE A 33 -4.40 8.12 0.60
CA PHE A 33 -4.46 6.83 -0.06
C PHE A 33 -4.91 6.98 -1.50
N VAL A 34 -4.11 6.46 -2.44
CA VAL A 34 -4.43 6.47 -3.86
C VAL A 34 -4.36 5.03 -4.36
N ALA A 35 -5.43 4.57 -4.97
CA ALA A 35 -5.46 3.24 -5.57
C ALA A 35 -5.27 3.36 -7.08
N MET A 36 -4.40 2.53 -7.64
CA MET A 36 -4.10 2.55 -9.05
C MET A 36 -3.99 1.13 -9.56
N GLN A 37 -4.63 0.82 -10.68
CA GLN A 37 -4.49 -0.48 -11.29
C GLN A 37 -3.12 -0.61 -11.94
N TYR A 38 -2.59 -1.81 -11.92
CA TYR A 38 -1.29 -2.09 -12.51
C TYR A 38 -1.23 -1.65 -13.97
N ALA A 39 -2.31 -1.86 -14.72
CA ALA A 39 -2.35 -1.47 -16.13
C ALA A 39 -2.20 0.03 -16.35
N ASP A 40 -2.56 0.83 -15.35
CA ASP A 40 -2.47 2.28 -15.43
C ASP A 40 -1.15 2.80 -14.88
N SER A 41 -0.33 1.93 -14.30
CA SER A 41 0.94 2.35 -13.74
C SER A 41 2.01 2.30 -14.83
N TRP A 42 3.03 3.10 -14.65
CA TRP A 42 4.17 3.16 -15.56
C TRP A 42 5.30 2.28 -15.09
N LEU A 43 5.13 1.70 -13.92
CA LEU A 43 6.22 1.05 -13.22
C LEU A 43 6.34 -0.40 -13.63
N GLU A 44 7.57 -0.84 -13.76
CA GLU A 44 7.83 -2.26 -13.90
C GLU A 44 7.80 -2.85 -12.51
N ILE A 45 6.73 -3.57 -12.24
CA ILE A 45 6.51 -4.15 -10.94
C ILE A 45 6.52 -5.66 -11.08
N SER A 46 7.35 -6.31 -10.29
CA SER A 46 7.48 -7.76 -10.37
C SER A 46 6.44 -8.50 -9.55
N SER A 47 5.75 -7.82 -8.66
CA SER A 47 4.75 -8.48 -7.82
C SER A 47 3.62 -7.51 -7.49
N ILE A 48 2.44 -8.05 -7.26
CA ILE A 48 1.26 -7.32 -6.90
C ILE A 48 0.66 -7.99 -5.67
N PRO A 49 0.20 -7.24 -4.68
CA PRO A 49 0.11 -5.78 -4.64
C PRO A 49 1.45 -5.11 -4.32
N THR A 50 1.57 -3.86 -4.72
CA THR A 50 2.73 -3.03 -4.43
C THR A 50 2.24 -1.71 -3.88
N ALA A 51 2.93 -1.19 -2.88
CA ALA A 51 2.63 0.11 -2.34
C ALA A 51 3.85 1.02 -2.46
N ILE A 52 3.61 2.25 -2.85
CA ILE A 52 4.66 3.25 -2.95
C ILE A 52 4.38 4.31 -1.90
N LEU A 53 5.26 4.41 -0.92
CA LEU A 53 5.18 5.44 0.10
C LEU A 53 5.96 6.65 -0.40
N ASP A 54 5.23 7.69 -0.76
CA ASP A 54 5.85 8.92 -1.21
C ASP A 54 5.87 9.88 -0.03
N ASN A 55 7.00 10.01 0.59
CA ASN A 55 7.20 11.01 1.61
C ASN A 55 8.13 12.09 1.05
N TRP A 56 8.80 12.82 1.87
CA TRP A 56 9.41 14.06 1.44
C TRP A 56 10.59 13.95 0.48
N TRP A 57 11.37 12.90 0.53
CA TRP A 57 12.60 12.87 -0.25
C TRP A 57 12.75 11.67 -1.17
N GLU A 58 12.37 10.51 -0.78
CA GLU A 58 12.45 9.41 -1.74
C GLU A 58 11.33 8.42 -1.50
N PRO A 59 10.74 7.94 -2.57
CA PRO A 59 9.66 6.98 -2.46
C PRO A 59 10.21 5.63 -2.00
N GLU A 60 9.46 4.98 -1.16
CA GLU A 60 9.77 3.63 -0.72
C GLU A 60 8.80 2.66 -1.37
N ILE A 61 9.32 1.68 -2.07
CA ILE A 61 8.50 0.69 -2.76
C ILE A 61 8.40 -0.55 -1.92
N LEU A 62 7.17 -0.94 -1.61
CA LEU A 62 6.89 -2.11 -0.77
C LEU A 62 6.20 -3.18 -1.59
N ASP A 63 6.76 -4.39 -1.57
CA ASP A 63 6.06 -5.54 -2.12
C ASP A 63 5.02 -6.03 -1.11
N PHE A 64 4.40 -7.19 -1.38
CA PHE A 64 3.37 -7.70 -0.49
C PHE A 64 3.90 -7.93 0.92
N ASP A 65 5.09 -8.48 1.04
CA ASP A 65 5.70 -8.71 2.35
C ASP A 65 5.97 -7.40 3.08
N GLY A 66 6.41 -6.40 2.34
CA GLY A 66 6.62 -5.06 2.90
C GLY A 66 5.32 -4.43 3.38
N ILE A 67 4.24 -4.62 2.64
CA ILE A 67 2.92 -4.13 3.02
C ILE A 67 2.46 -4.82 4.30
N VAL A 68 2.62 -6.13 4.37
CA VAL A 68 2.25 -6.88 5.56
C VAL A 68 3.05 -6.40 6.78
N ALA A 69 4.33 -6.18 6.60
CA ALA A 69 5.18 -5.69 7.68
C ALA A 69 4.76 -4.30 8.14
N LEU A 70 4.42 -3.45 7.20
CA LEU A 70 3.95 -2.10 7.51
C LEU A 70 2.69 -2.13 8.36
N ILE A 71 1.74 -2.94 7.97
CA ILE A 71 0.48 -3.10 8.70
C ILE A 71 0.74 -3.69 10.07
N ALA A 72 1.59 -4.70 10.15
CA ALA A 72 1.90 -5.36 11.41
C ALA A 72 2.58 -4.42 12.40
N ASN A 73 3.46 -3.56 11.92
CA ASN A 73 4.18 -2.62 12.78
C ASN A 73 3.26 -1.55 13.38
N SER A 74 2.17 -1.25 12.73
CA SER A 74 1.21 -0.27 13.24
C SER A 74 0.06 -0.93 13.98
N HIS A 75 0.18 -2.21 14.27
CA HIS A 75 -0.92 -3.02 14.76
C HIS A 75 -1.15 -2.93 16.27
N ASN A 76 -0.24 -2.32 16.99
CA ASN A 76 -0.27 -2.34 18.45
C ASN A 76 -1.57 -1.85 19.08
N ASP A 77 -2.25 -0.97 18.40
CA ASP A 77 -3.43 -0.31 18.94
C ASP A 77 -4.73 -0.89 18.40
N ASP A 78 -4.64 -1.85 17.52
CA ASP A 78 -5.81 -2.35 16.84
C ASP A 78 -5.93 -3.84 16.87
N ASN A 79 -7.15 -4.27 16.91
CA ASN A 79 -7.50 -5.65 16.68
C ASN A 79 -7.92 -5.78 15.23
N TRP A 80 -7.01 -6.09 14.41
CA TRP A 80 -7.28 -6.30 13.00
C TRP A 80 -8.14 -7.51 12.73
#